data_f26099c0cddc40edff880b64d075b4ab
#
_entry.id   f26099c0cddc40edff880b64d075b4ab
#
_cell.length_a   1.000
_cell.length_b   1.000
_cell.length_c   1.000
_cell.angle_alpha   90.00
_cell.angle_beta   90.00
_cell.angle_gamma   90.00
#
_symmetry.space_group_name_H-M   'P 1'
#
loop_
_entity.id
_entity.type
_entity.pdbx_description
1 polymer ?
#
loop_
_entity_poly.entity_id
_entity_poly.type
_entity_poly.pdbx_seq_one_letter_code
_entity_poly.pdbx_strand_id
1 'polypeptide(L)'
;DHACIMDGLRLSPAKRYVYQHNDMDSLRKQLERATKWVENTGGGILVVTEGLFGMAGDLGKLDEIVALKKDFDFRLLVDDAHGFGTMGPHGAGTGDHFGVMDGIDLYFATFAKAMAGIGAFIACDEDICMYLRYNMRSQTFAKSLPMPMVEGAIKRLELLRTRPELREKLWTIVRALQAGLKADGLNIGVTNSPVTPVYLSGSVAEGTQVAMDLRENYNLFCSIVVYPVIPKGQLLL
;
A
#
# COMPACT_ATOMS: atom_id res chain seq x y z
N ASP A 1 8.19 2.82 0.19
CA ASP A 1 6.88 3.46 -0.10
C ASP A 1 6.74 3.78 -1.57
N HIS A 2 5.50 3.88 -2.06
CA HIS A 2 5.19 4.20 -3.44
C HIS A 2 5.79 5.56 -3.88
N ALA A 3 6.13 5.68 -5.16
CA ALA A 3 6.75 6.88 -5.71
C ALA A 3 5.94 8.17 -5.46
N CYS A 4 4.60 8.09 -5.49
CA CYS A 4 3.75 9.26 -5.24
C CYS A 4 3.88 9.80 -3.81
N ILE A 5 4.11 8.95 -2.81
CA ILE A 5 4.41 9.37 -1.43
C ILE A 5 5.74 10.11 -1.40
N MET A 6 6.77 9.56 -2.05
CA MET A 6 8.10 10.19 -2.12
C MET A 6 8.06 11.55 -2.81
N ASP A 7 7.30 11.67 -3.89
CA ASP A 7 7.14 12.93 -4.62
C ASP A 7 6.33 13.95 -3.82
N GLY A 8 5.27 13.52 -3.15
CA GLY A 8 4.50 14.38 -2.24
C GLY A 8 5.37 14.90 -1.08
N LEU A 9 6.18 14.03 -0.48
CA LEU A 9 7.12 14.42 0.57
C LEU A 9 8.19 15.41 0.09
N ARG A 10 8.63 15.33 -1.18
CA ARG A 10 9.57 16.29 -1.77
C ARG A 10 8.98 17.70 -1.93
N LEU A 11 7.67 17.77 -2.16
CA LEU A 11 6.95 19.05 -2.27
C LEU A 11 6.65 19.68 -0.90
N SER A 12 6.74 18.91 0.18
CA SER A 12 6.49 19.41 1.53
C SER A 12 7.74 20.07 2.13
N PRO A 13 7.62 21.25 2.78
CA PRO A 13 8.71 21.88 3.53
C PRO A 13 8.97 21.20 4.88
N ALA A 14 8.16 20.23 5.29
CA ALA A 14 8.29 19.55 6.57
C ALA A 14 9.62 18.79 6.68
N LYS A 15 10.18 18.78 7.89
CA LYS A 15 11.37 17.97 8.16
C LYS A 15 11.03 16.48 8.05
N ARG A 16 11.88 15.76 7.34
CA ARG A 16 11.68 14.32 7.05
C ARG A 16 12.62 13.48 7.89
N TYR A 17 12.05 12.39 8.39
CA TYR A 17 12.74 11.32 9.10
C TYR A 17 12.40 10.00 8.41
N VAL A 18 13.42 9.23 8.02
CA VAL A 18 13.23 7.96 7.32
C VAL A 18 13.57 6.83 8.28
N TYR A 19 12.69 5.85 8.41
CA TYR A 19 12.96 4.63 9.15
C TYR A 19 13.13 3.44 8.18
N GLN A 20 13.80 2.40 8.66
CA GLN A 20 14.03 1.18 7.88
C GLN A 20 12.71 0.43 7.65
N HIS A 21 12.62 -0.24 6.50
CA HIS A 21 11.42 -0.98 6.11
C HIS A 21 11.00 -1.99 7.19
N ASN A 22 9.77 -1.84 7.70
CA ASN A 22 9.16 -2.67 8.74
C ASN A 22 10.01 -2.85 10.03
N ASP A 23 10.93 -1.91 10.31
CA ASP A 23 11.77 -1.90 11.51
C ASP A 23 11.21 -0.93 12.55
N MET A 24 10.54 -1.47 13.58
CA MET A 24 9.88 -0.68 14.61
C MET A 24 10.87 -0.01 15.57
N ASP A 25 12.05 -0.56 15.78
CA ASP A 25 13.12 0.08 16.56
C ASP A 25 13.67 1.30 15.82
N SER A 26 13.82 1.18 14.51
CA SER A 26 14.16 2.31 13.64
C SER A 26 13.06 3.39 13.67
N LEU A 27 11.79 3.01 13.58
CA LEU A 27 10.68 3.94 13.68
C LEU A 27 10.65 4.65 15.04
N ARG A 28 10.79 3.93 16.14
CA ARG A 28 10.85 4.50 17.51
C ARG A 28 11.95 5.55 17.64
N LYS A 29 13.16 5.26 17.16
CA LYS A 29 14.27 6.22 17.16
C LYS A 29 13.95 7.49 16.36
N GLN A 30 13.26 7.36 15.24
CA GLN A 30 12.86 8.54 14.45
C GLN A 30 11.75 9.33 15.14
N LEU A 31 10.80 8.67 15.79
CA LEU A 31 9.76 9.34 16.59
C LEU A 31 10.35 10.12 17.75
N GLU A 32 11.30 9.55 18.50
CA GLU A 32 12.02 10.26 19.57
C GLU A 32 12.70 11.56 19.05
N ARG A 33 13.33 11.48 17.89
CA ARG A 33 13.97 12.65 17.25
C ARG A 33 12.96 13.68 16.75
N ALA A 34 11.84 13.20 16.20
CA ALA A 34 10.77 14.07 15.71
C ALA A 34 10.06 14.76 16.88
N THR A 35 9.79 14.06 17.99
CA THR A 35 9.20 14.63 19.20
C THR A 35 10.05 15.79 19.74
N LYS A 36 11.36 15.58 19.91
CA LYS A 36 12.29 16.65 20.31
C LYS A 36 12.29 17.86 19.35
N TRP A 37 12.04 17.61 18.07
CA TRP A 37 11.96 18.71 17.10
C TRP A 37 10.66 19.50 17.25
N VAL A 38 9.50 18.84 17.37
CA VAL A 38 8.20 19.52 17.48
C VAL A 38 8.04 20.24 18.81
N GLU A 39 8.62 19.74 19.89
CA GLU A 39 8.67 20.45 21.19
C GLU A 39 9.29 21.85 21.07
N ASN A 40 10.24 22.03 20.17
CA ASN A 40 10.90 23.31 19.93
C ASN A 40 10.28 24.16 18.82
N THR A 41 9.40 23.59 17.99
CA THR A 41 8.87 24.27 16.79
C THR A 41 7.35 24.43 16.81
N GLY A 42 6.63 23.75 17.70
CA GLY A 42 5.17 23.77 17.80
C GLY A 42 4.44 23.04 16.67
N GLY A 43 5.10 22.13 15.97
CA GLY A 43 4.53 21.33 14.90
C GLY A 43 3.85 20.06 15.38
N GLY A 44 3.45 19.20 14.43
CA GLY A 44 2.95 17.84 14.68
C GLY A 44 3.78 16.81 13.91
N ILE A 45 3.58 15.53 14.23
CA ILE A 45 4.24 14.41 13.57
C ILE A 45 3.22 13.66 12.71
N LEU A 46 3.57 13.39 11.45
CA LEU A 46 2.83 12.51 10.57
C LEU A 46 3.72 11.30 10.22
N VAL A 47 3.29 10.12 10.62
CA VAL A 47 3.87 8.85 10.14
C VAL A 47 3.14 8.44 8.88
N VAL A 48 3.89 8.10 7.84
CA VAL A 48 3.35 7.64 6.55
C VAL A 48 3.92 6.27 6.24
N THR A 49 3.07 5.32 5.90
CA THR A 49 3.46 3.97 5.48
C THR A 49 2.46 3.37 4.50
N GLU A 50 2.86 2.32 3.80
CA GLU A 50 1.90 1.47 3.09
C GLU A 50 1.32 0.40 4.03
N GLY A 51 0.06 0.05 3.82
CA GLY A 51 -0.55 -1.08 4.50
C GLY A 51 -0.09 -2.40 3.89
N LEU A 52 -0.06 -2.47 2.57
CA LEU A 52 0.48 -3.59 1.80
C LEU A 52 1.47 -3.04 0.77
N PHE A 53 2.72 -3.50 0.84
CA PHE A 53 3.78 -3.09 -0.08
C PHE A 53 3.67 -3.82 -1.40
N GLY A 54 3.39 -3.06 -2.48
CA GLY A 54 3.01 -3.61 -3.77
C GLY A 54 4.08 -4.40 -4.52
N MET A 55 5.35 -4.28 -4.14
CA MET A 55 6.44 -4.99 -4.82
C MET A 55 6.85 -6.27 -4.10
N ALA A 56 7.00 -6.22 -2.79
CA ALA A 56 7.42 -7.37 -1.98
C ALA A 56 6.25 -8.23 -1.49
N GLY A 57 5.04 -7.68 -1.48
CA GLY A 57 3.84 -8.38 -1.02
C GLY A 57 3.74 -8.55 0.49
N ASP A 58 4.64 -7.94 1.25
CA ASP A 58 4.59 -7.93 2.70
C ASP A 58 3.68 -6.83 3.24
N LEU A 59 3.21 -7.00 4.46
CA LEU A 59 2.32 -6.06 5.13
C LEU A 59 3.12 -5.07 5.98
N GLY A 60 2.68 -3.83 6.00
CA GLY A 60 3.09 -2.87 7.01
C GLY A 60 2.66 -3.37 8.40
N LYS A 61 3.51 -3.26 9.39
CA LYS A 61 3.25 -3.68 10.77
C LYS A 61 2.33 -2.69 11.49
N LEU A 62 1.09 -2.55 11.00
CA LEU A 62 0.18 -1.50 11.46
C LEU A 62 -0.20 -1.63 12.93
N ASP A 63 -0.31 -2.84 13.44
CA ASP A 63 -0.57 -3.12 14.86
C ASP A 63 0.57 -2.63 15.75
N GLU A 64 1.83 -2.89 15.37
CA GLU A 64 3.00 -2.40 16.10
C GLU A 64 3.11 -0.86 15.96
N ILE A 65 2.86 -0.29 14.78
CA ILE A 65 2.88 1.17 14.57
C ILE A 65 1.81 1.86 15.42
N VAL A 66 0.57 1.36 15.39
CA VAL A 66 -0.53 1.92 16.21
C VAL A 66 -0.22 1.80 17.71
N ALA A 67 0.42 0.71 18.15
CA ALA A 67 0.82 0.55 19.54
C ALA A 67 1.80 1.65 20.00
N LEU A 68 2.63 2.21 19.10
CA LEU A 68 3.54 3.32 19.43
C LEU A 68 2.80 4.64 19.76
N LYS A 69 1.52 4.78 19.42
CA LYS A 69 0.70 5.94 19.82
C LYS A 69 0.51 6.05 21.35
N LYS A 70 0.79 4.98 22.09
CA LYS A 70 0.81 5.02 23.57
C LYS A 70 1.99 5.83 24.11
N ASP A 71 3.08 5.87 23.37
CA ASP A 71 4.34 6.49 23.77
C ASP A 71 4.60 7.82 23.06
N PHE A 72 4.01 8.02 21.86
CA PHE A 72 4.28 9.16 20.98
C PHE A 72 2.98 9.76 20.45
N ASP A 73 2.92 11.09 20.40
CA ASP A 73 1.82 11.81 19.74
C ASP A 73 2.15 12.00 18.25
N PHE A 74 1.46 11.25 17.39
CA PHE A 74 1.55 11.36 15.94
C PHE A 74 0.24 10.98 15.25
N ARG A 75 0.04 11.51 14.07
CA ARG A 75 -0.99 11.05 13.14
C ARG A 75 -0.41 9.98 12.22
N LEU A 76 -1.22 8.97 11.89
CA LEU A 76 -0.85 7.89 10.99
C LEU A 76 -1.63 7.99 9.67
N LEU A 77 -0.90 8.13 8.56
CA LEU A 77 -1.43 7.97 7.22
C LEU A 77 -1.02 6.60 6.67
N VAL A 78 -1.99 5.83 6.24
CA VAL A 78 -1.76 4.54 5.61
C VAL A 78 -2.21 4.60 4.15
N ASP A 79 -1.27 4.35 3.24
CA ASP A 79 -1.58 4.04 1.84
C ASP A 79 -1.89 2.56 1.73
N ASP A 80 -3.16 2.25 1.61
CA ASP A 80 -3.65 0.87 1.49
C ASP A 80 -4.17 0.55 0.08
N ALA A 81 -3.56 1.15 -0.92
CA ALA A 81 -3.94 0.98 -2.31
C ALA A 81 -3.96 -0.49 -2.76
N HIS A 82 -3.13 -1.33 -2.20
CA HIS A 82 -3.07 -2.77 -2.49
C HIS A 82 -3.92 -3.62 -1.54
N GLY A 83 -4.15 -3.18 -0.29
CA GLY A 83 -4.88 -3.95 0.71
C GLY A 83 -6.40 -3.78 0.62
N PHE A 84 -6.87 -2.57 0.26
CA PHE A 84 -8.29 -2.30 0.13
C PHE A 84 -8.97 -3.25 -0.88
N GLY A 85 -10.07 -3.86 -0.47
CA GLY A 85 -10.83 -4.84 -1.26
C GLY A 85 -10.27 -6.26 -1.21
N THR A 86 -9.05 -6.48 -0.69
CA THR A 86 -8.39 -7.78 -0.69
C THR A 86 -8.05 -8.31 0.71
N MET A 87 -7.67 -7.41 1.62
CA MET A 87 -7.22 -7.75 2.97
C MET A 87 -8.33 -7.53 4.01
N GLY A 88 -8.21 -8.27 5.10
CA GLY A 88 -9.12 -8.20 6.24
C GLY A 88 -10.41 -9.01 6.07
N PRO A 89 -11.10 -9.32 7.17
CA PRO A 89 -12.33 -10.12 7.17
C PRO A 89 -13.46 -9.46 6.37
N HIS A 90 -13.52 -8.13 6.36
CA HIS A 90 -14.55 -7.38 5.62
C HIS A 90 -14.06 -6.86 4.26
N GLY A 91 -12.77 -7.06 3.94
CA GLY A 91 -12.14 -6.48 2.75
C GLY A 91 -11.90 -4.97 2.87
N ALA A 92 -11.92 -4.44 4.08
CA ALA A 92 -11.68 -3.01 4.33
C ALA A 92 -10.19 -2.65 4.36
N GLY A 93 -9.31 -3.63 4.11
CA GLY A 93 -7.88 -3.40 3.95
C GLY A 93 -7.02 -3.93 5.09
N THR A 94 -5.78 -3.45 5.16
CA THR A 94 -4.79 -3.93 6.12
C THR A 94 -5.10 -3.50 7.55
N GLY A 95 -5.70 -2.32 7.77
CA GLY A 95 -6.21 -1.92 9.08
C GLY A 95 -7.28 -2.87 9.63
N ASP A 96 -8.18 -3.37 8.76
CA ASP A 96 -9.18 -4.39 9.06
C ASP A 96 -8.52 -5.76 9.34
N HIS A 97 -7.46 -6.09 8.58
CA HIS A 97 -6.70 -7.33 8.78
C HIS A 97 -6.05 -7.41 10.17
N PHE A 98 -5.50 -6.30 10.66
CA PHE A 98 -4.87 -6.23 11.97
C PHE A 98 -5.83 -5.84 13.10
N GLY A 99 -7.08 -5.45 12.79
CA GLY A 99 -8.04 -4.98 13.79
C GLY A 99 -7.66 -3.63 14.41
N VAL A 100 -6.98 -2.76 13.66
CA VAL A 100 -6.45 -1.47 14.16
C VAL A 100 -6.93 -0.26 13.35
N MET A 101 -8.05 -0.39 12.65
CA MET A 101 -8.58 0.67 11.79
C MET A 101 -8.76 1.99 12.54
N ASP A 102 -9.25 1.95 13.79
CA ASP A 102 -9.46 3.13 14.63
C ASP A 102 -8.14 3.85 15.02
N GLY A 103 -7.00 3.20 14.85
CA GLY A 103 -5.67 3.77 15.08
C GLY A 103 -5.10 4.52 13.87
N ILE A 104 -5.76 4.46 12.71
CA ILE A 104 -5.36 5.10 11.46
C ILE A 104 -6.09 6.44 11.33
N ASP A 105 -5.36 7.55 11.30
CA ASP A 105 -5.96 8.88 11.23
C ASP A 105 -6.33 9.28 9.79
N LEU A 106 -5.54 8.84 8.80
CA LEU A 106 -5.79 9.07 7.38
C LEU A 106 -5.63 7.74 6.64
N TYR A 107 -6.71 7.19 6.15
CA TYR A 107 -6.72 5.98 5.35
C TYR A 107 -6.88 6.35 3.87
N PHE A 108 -5.87 6.04 3.07
CA PHE A 108 -5.90 6.24 1.62
C PHE A 108 -6.07 4.91 0.90
N ALA A 109 -6.94 4.88 -0.13
CA ALA A 109 -6.99 3.77 -1.08
C ALA A 109 -7.36 4.25 -2.49
N THR A 110 -6.99 3.45 -3.49
CA THR A 110 -7.25 3.74 -4.90
C THR A 110 -8.36 2.88 -5.48
N PHE A 111 -9.08 3.42 -6.46
CA PHE A 111 -10.01 2.64 -7.27
C PHE A 111 -9.33 1.88 -8.42
N ALA A 112 -8.04 2.11 -8.66
CA ALA A 112 -7.33 1.55 -9.81
C ALA A 112 -6.96 0.06 -9.67
N LYS A 113 -7.11 -0.54 -8.50
CA LYS A 113 -6.74 -1.94 -8.21
C LYS A 113 -7.98 -2.80 -7.99
N ALA A 114 -8.30 -3.21 -6.78
CA ALA A 114 -9.46 -4.07 -6.50
C ALA A 114 -10.79 -3.50 -7.00
N MET A 115 -10.92 -2.18 -7.05
CA MET A 115 -12.13 -1.51 -7.55
C MET A 115 -12.19 -1.39 -9.07
N ALA A 116 -11.16 -1.80 -9.82
CA ALA A 116 -11.11 -1.78 -11.29
C ALA A 116 -11.66 -0.48 -11.92
N GLY A 117 -11.25 0.68 -11.40
CA GLY A 117 -11.74 1.99 -11.79
C GLY A 117 -10.65 3.06 -11.82
N ILE A 118 -11.06 4.31 -11.83
CA ILE A 118 -10.16 5.48 -11.80
C ILE A 118 -10.53 6.33 -10.59
N GLY A 119 -9.53 6.87 -9.92
CA GLY A 119 -9.68 7.73 -8.76
C GLY A 119 -9.16 7.12 -7.49
N ALA A 120 -9.34 7.82 -6.40
CA ALA A 120 -8.91 7.44 -5.07
C ALA A 120 -9.79 8.13 -4.02
N PHE A 121 -9.66 7.71 -2.77
CA PHE A 121 -10.30 8.37 -1.65
C PHE A 121 -9.35 8.42 -0.44
N ILE A 122 -9.63 9.37 0.44
CA ILE A 122 -9.09 9.41 1.79
C ILE A 122 -10.28 9.34 2.75
N ALA A 123 -10.20 8.45 3.73
CA ALA A 123 -11.12 8.38 4.86
C ALA A 123 -10.39 8.88 6.12
N CYS A 124 -10.99 9.81 6.83
CA CYS A 124 -10.45 10.44 8.03
C CYS A 124 -11.57 11.15 8.79
N ASP A 125 -11.25 11.67 9.97
CA ASP A 125 -12.17 12.50 10.75
C ASP A 125 -12.62 13.74 9.96
N GLU A 126 -13.80 14.26 10.32
CA GLU A 126 -14.44 15.37 9.62
C GLU A 126 -13.56 16.61 9.54
N ASP A 127 -12.90 16.98 10.64
CA ASP A 127 -12.01 18.15 10.69
C ASP A 127 -10.83 18.03 9.72
N ILE A 128 -10.24 16.85 9.64
CA ILE A 128 -9.15 16.56 8.69
C ILE A 128 -9.70 16.59 7.26
N CYS A 129 -10.86 16.02 7.03
CA CYS A 129 -11.52 16.01 5.72
C CYS A 129 -11.81 17.43 5.25
N MET A 130 -12.33 18.29 6.12
CA MET A 130 -12.57 19.71 5.84
C MET A 130 -11.28 20.46 5.56
N TYR A 131 -10.24 20.25 6.37
CA TYR A 131 -8.92 20.83 6.11
C TYR A 131 -8.39 20.45 4.73
N LEU A 132 -8.44 19.18 4.34
CA LEU A 132 -8.00 18.70 3.04
C LEU A 132 -8.81 19.32 1.89
N ARG A 133 -10.13 19.44 2.03
CA ARG A 133 -10.99 20.06 1.01
C ARG A 133 -10.55 21.49 0.67
N TYR A 134 -10.18 22.29 1.66
CA TYR A 134 -9.82 23.69 1.44
C TYR A 134 -8.34 23.92 1.13
N ASN A 135 -7.47 22.96 1.47
CA ASN A 135 -6.03 23.15 1.35
C ASN A 135 -5.37 22.26 0.27
N MET A 136 -6.03 21.18 -0.14
CA MET A 136 -5.46 20.27 -1.13
C MET A 136 -5.65 20.81 -2.55
N ARG A 137 -4.56 21.34 -3.12
CA ARG A 137 -4.56 21.97 -4.45
C ARG A 137 -5.02 21.02 -5.56
N SER A 138 -4.65 19.75 -5.49
CA SER A 138 -5.06 18.73 -6.47
C SER A 138 -6.57 18.49 -6.47
N GLN A 139 -7.27 18.77 -5.37
CA GLN A 139 -8.73 18.72 -5.32
C GLN A 139 -9.35 20.03 -5.83
N THR A 140 -8.82 21.17 -5.39
CA THR A 140 -9.36 22.48 -5.74
C THR A 140 -9.23 22.79 -7.23
N PHE A 141 -8.11 22.42 -7.84
CA PHE A 141 -7.79 22.74 -9.24
C PHE A 141 -7.93 21.57 -10.21
N ALA A 142 -8.41 20.42 -9.74
CA ALA A 142 -8.77 19.30 -10.61
C ALA A 142 -10.27 19.29 -10.90
N LYS A 143 -10.65 18.54 -11.93
CA LYS A 143 -12.05 18.24 -12.22
C LYS A 143 -12.49 17.02 -11.39
N SER A 144 -13.79 16.98 -11.06
CA SER A 144 -14.38 15.81 -10.40
C SER A 144 -14.35 14.57 -11.30
N LEU A 145 -14.46 13.41 -10.68
CA LEU A 145 -14.61 12.16 -11.43
C LEU A 145 -15.87 12.20 -12.31
N PRO A 146 -15.81 11.66 -13.53
CA PRO A 146 -17.00 11.50 -14.38
C PRO A 146 -18.07 10.65 -13.68
N MET A 147 -19.35 11.02 -13.81
CA MET A 147 -20.45 10.32 -13.13
C MET A 147 -20.48 8.80 -13.38
N PRO A 148 -20.22 8.26 -14.58
CA PRO A 148 -20.16 6.81 -14.78
C PRO A 148 -19.10 6.12 -13.92
N MET A 149 -17.98 6.81 -13.60
CA MET A 149 -16.95 6.27 -12.70
C MET A 149 -17.43 6.25 -11.25
N VAL A 150 -18.16 7.28 -10.82
CA VAL A 150 -18.75 7.38 -9.49
C VAL A 150 -19.79 6.27 -9.28
N GLU A 151 -20.74 6.14 -10.20
CA GLU A 151 -21.78 5.09 -10.19
C GLU A 151 -21.13 3.68 -10.17
N GLY A 152 -20.13 3.49 -11.01
CA GLY A 152 -19.35 2.25 -11.03
C GLY A 152 -18.64 1.97 -9.72
N ALA A 153 -18.08 2.98 -9.05
CA ALA A 153 -17.42 2.84 -7.75
C ALA A 153 -18.41 2.47 -6.65
N ILE A 154 -19.60 3.11 -6.62
CA ILE A 154 -20.68 2.79 -5.68
C ILE A 154 -21.09 1.32 -5.84
N LYS A 155 -21.32 0.88 -7.09
CA LYS A 155 -21.71 -0.53 -7.34
C LYS A 155 -20.63 -1.53 -6.95
N ARG A 156 -19.36 -1.23 -7.20
CA ARG A 156 -18.24 -2.08 -6.78
C ARG A 156 -18.10 -2.15 -5.27
N LEU A 157 -18.31 -1.02 -4.57
CA LEU A 157 -18.32 -1.01 -3.11
C LEU A 157 -19.46 -1.88 -2.55
N GLU A 158 -20.64 -1.80 -3.13
CA GLU A 158 -21.76 -2.68 -2.80
C GLU A 158 -21.37 -4.15 -2.98
N LEU A 159 -20.75 -4.51 -4.12
CA LEU A 159 -20.29 -5.88 -4.39
C LEU A 159 -19.24 -6.34 -3.37
N LEU A 160 -18.26 -5.51 -3.03
CA LEU A 160 -17.27 -5.83 -2.00
C LEU A 160 -17.90 -6.15 -0.64
N ARG A 161 -18.97 -5.43 -0.28
CA ARG A 161 -19.70 -5.61 0.99
C ARG A 161 -20.65 -6.79 0.99
N THR A 162 -21.26 -7.10 -0.14
CA THR A 162 -22.35 -8.10 -0.24
C THR A 162 -21.92 -9.43 -0.86
N ARG A 163 -20.72 -9.50 -1.47
CA ARG A 163 -20.21 -10.67 -2.19
C ARG A 163 -18.83 -11.12 -1.65
N PRO A 164 -18.75 -11.58 -0.38
CA PRO A 164 -17.49 -12.01 0.24
C PRO A 164 -16.83 -13.16 -0.52
N GLU A 165 -17.61 -13.99 -1.24
CA GLU A 165 -17.11 -15.11 -2.04
C GLU A 165 -16.14 -14.68 -3.16
N LEU A 166 -16.20 -13.42 -3.62
CA LEU A 166 -15.22 -12.90 -4.60
C LEU A 166 -13.82 -12.85 -3.98
N ARG A 167 -13.73 -12.38 -2.72
CA ARG A 167 -12.47 -12.32 -1.97
C ARG A 167 -12.00 -13.71 -1.58
N GLU A 168 -12.91 -14.58 -1.16
CA GLU A 168 -12.60 -15.99 -0.84
C GLU A 168 -12.02 -16.71 -2.06
N LYS A 169 -12.60 -16.50 -3.24
CA LYS A 169 -12.08 -17.03 -4.51
C LYS A 169 -10.68 -16.51 -4.81
N LEU A 170 -10.44 -15.21 -4.65
CA LEU A 170 -9.11 -14.62 -4.79
C LEU A 170 -8.10 -15.34 -3.90
N TRP A 171 -8.39 -15.45 -2.61
CA TRP A 171 -7.49 -16.07 -1.65
C TRP A 171 -7.28 -17.58 -1.91
N THR A 172 -8.26 -18.27 -2.46
CA THR A 172 -8.11 -19.67 -2.89
C THR A 172 -7.08 -19.79 -4.02
N ILE A 173 -7.16 -18.88 -5.01
CA ILE A 173 -6.21 -18.83 -6.13
C ILE A 173 -4.80 -18.43 -5.62
N VAL A 174 -4.72 -17.42 -4.76
CA VAL A 174 -3.45 -16.95 -4.18
C VAL A 174 -2.74 -18.06 -3.42
N ARG A 175 -3.46 -18.77 -2.54
CA ARG A 175 -2.88 -19.88 -1.79
C ARG A 175 -2.39 -21.01 -2.68
N ALA A 176 -3.15 -21.36 -3.72
CA ALA A 176 -2.76 -22.40 -4.67
C ALA A 176 -1.50 -21.98 -5.46
N LEU A 177 -1.46 -20.75 -5.97
CA LEU A 177 -0.31 -20.21 -6.69
C LEU A 177 0.95 -20.19 -5.80
N GLN A 178 0.85 -19.60 -4.61
CA GLN A 178 1.99 -19.49 -3.70
C GLN A 178 2.50 -20.84 -3.22
N ALA A 179 1.60 -21.80 -2.98
CA ALA A 179 1.97 -23.17 -2.60
C ALA A 179 2.68 -23.89 -3.76
N GLY A 180 2.19 -23.77 -5.00
CA GLY A 180 2.83 -24.34 -6.18
C GLY A 180 4.23 -23.77 -6.43
N LEU A 181 4.35 -22.43 -6.45
CA LEU A 181 5.65 -21.77 -6.65
C LEU A 181 6.70 -22.20 -5.58
N LYS A 182 6.28 -22.27 -4.32
CA LYS A 182 7.15 -22.74 -3.23
C LYS A 182 7.54 -24.20 -3.37
N ALA A 183 6.59 -25.07 -3.79
CA ALA A 183 6.86 -26.50 -4.00
C ALA A 183 7.87 -26.72 -5.12
N ASP A 184 7.85 -25.86 -6.15
CA ASP A 184 8.81 -25.87 -7.26
C ASP A 184 10.14 -25.19 -6.90
N GLY A 185 10.33 -24.76 -5.65
CA GLY A 185 11.58 -24.16 -5.16
C GLY A 185 11.79 -22.70 -5.56
N LEU A 186 10.75 -22.03 -6.07
CA LEU A 186 10.85 -20.61 -6.44
C LEU A 186 10.83 -19.71 -5.21
N ASN A 187 11.68 -18.69 -5.23
CA ASN A 187 11.75 -17.70 -4.16
C ASN A 187 10.66 -16.64 -4.37
N ILE A 188 9.63 -16.65 -3.55
CA ILE A 188 8.56 -15.65 -3.55
C ILE A 188 8.66 -14.67 -2.38
N GLY A 189 9.78 -14.63 -1.67
CA GLY A 189 9.98 -13.79 -0.50
C GLY A 189 9.04 -14.13 0.66
N VAL A 190 8.81 -13.14 1.51
CA VAL A 190 7.89 -13.23 2.65
C VAL A 190 6.60 -12.51 2.27
N THR A 191 5.80 -13.13 1.42
CA THR A 191 4.48 -12.59 1.06
C THR A 191 3.38 -13.28 1.87
N ASN A 192 2.47 -12.49 2.41
CA ASN A 192 1.25 -12.91 3.11
C ASN A 192 0.02 -12.16 2.57
N SER A 193 0.08 -11.77 1.32
CA SER A 193 -0.92 -10.98 0.60
C SER A 193 -1.20 -11.56 -0.79
N PRO A 194 -2.16 -11.02 -1.55
CA PRO A 194 -2.38 -11.40 -2.95
C PRO A 194 -1.24 -11.06 -3.90
N VAL A 195 -0.35 -10.15 -3.52
CA VAL A 195 0.87 -9.83 -4.29
C VAL A 195 1.85 -10.99 -4.12
N THR A 196 2.27 -11.59 -5.23
CA THR A 196 3.15 -12.75 -5.22
C THR A 196 4.34 -12.46 -6.13
N PRO A 197 5.42 -11.87 -5.60
CA PRO A 197 6.64 -11.66 -6.37
C PRO A 197 7.40 -12.97 -6.55
N VAL A 198 8.06 -13.13 -7.68
CA VAL A 198 9.04 -14.20 -7.88
C VAL A 198 10.41 -13.55 -8.06
N TYR A 199 11.32 -13.80 -7.13
CA TYR A 199 12.68 -13.28 -7.19
C TYR A 199 13.50 -14.09 -8.18
N LEU A 200 13.97 -13.44 -9.23
CA LEU A 200 14.81 -14.04 -10.25
C LEU A 200 16.28 -13.70 -10.01
N SER A 201 17.15 -14.63 -10.38
CA SER A 201 18.60 -14.39 -10.51
C SER A 201 18.92 -14.08 -11.98
N GLY A 202 20.02 -13.36 -12.20
CA GLY A 202 20.48 -13.05 -13.55
C GLY A 202 20.37 -11.57 -13.93
N SER A 203 20.52 -11.29 -15.20
CA SER A 203 20.45 -9.95 -15.77
C SER A 203 19.01 -9.55 -16.13
N VAL A 204 18.80 -8.25 -16.30
CA VAL A 204 17.51 -7.71 -16.77
C VAL A 204 17.13 -8.31 -18.14
N ALA A 205 18.11 -8.54 -19.02
CA ALA A 205 17.86 -9.13 -20.32
C ALA A 205 17.34 -10.57 -20.21
N GLU A 206 17.93 -11.39 -19.33
CA GLU A 206 17.48 -12.76 -19.08
C GLU A 206 16.08 -12.78 -18.47
N GLY A 207 15.79 -11.92 -17.48
CA GLY A 207 14.46 -11.80 -16.90
C GLY A 207 13.42 -11.33 -17.92
N THR A 208 13.77 -10.41 -18.81
CA THR A 208 12.89 -9.98 -19.90
C THR A 208 12.59 -11.15 -20.86
N GLN A 209 13.61 -11.96 -21.18
CA GLN A 209 13.40 -13.14 -22.00
C GLN A 209 12.46 -14.15 -21.36
N VAL A 210 12.57 -14.38 -20.04
CA VAL A 210 11.63 -15.22 -19.27
C VAL A 210 10.20 -14.70 -19.38
N ALA A 211 9.98 -13.38 -19.20
CA ALA A 211 8.64 -12.80 -19.29
C ALA A 211 8.05 -12.93 -20.71
N MET A 212 8.89 -12.76 -21.74
CA MET A 212 8.48 -12.95 -23.15
C MET A 212 8.12 -14.43 -23.42
N ASP A 213 8.94 -15.37 -22.98
CA ASP A 213 8.68 -16.80 -23.12
C ASP A 213 7.36 -17.22 -22.44
N LEU A 214 7.14 -16.76 -21.22
CA LEU A 214 5.89 -17.00 -20.48
C LEU A 214 4.68 -16.46 -21.24
N ARG A 215 4.81 -15.30 -21.85
CA ARG A 215 3.73 -14.68 -22.63
C ARG A 215 3.46 -15.42 -23.94
N GLU A 216 4.50 -15.73 -24.70
CA GLU A 216 4.38 -16.27 -26.07
C GLU A 216 4.04 -17.77 -26.09
N ASN A 217 4.65 -18.54 -25.18
CA ASN A 217 4.54 -20.00 -25.18
C ASN A 217 3.55 -20.55 -24.14
N TYR A 218 3.25 -19.78 -23.08
CA TYR A 218 2.40 -20.24 -21.99
C TYR A 218 1.15 -19.38 -21.75
N ASN A 219 0.99 -18.29 -22.52
CA ASN A 219 -0.12 -17.33 -22.35
C ASN A 219 -0.20 -16.72 -20.93
N LEU A 220 0.95 -16.59 -20.27
CA LEU A 220 1.06 -15.97 -18.96
C LEU A 220 1.56 -14.53 -19.11
N PHE A 221 0.76 -13.57 -18.69
CA PHE A 221 1.15 -12.17 -18.70
C PHE A 221 1.68 -11.77 -17.33
N CYS A 222 2.97 -11.51 -17.25
CA CYS A 222 3.64 -10.97 -16.07
C CYS A 222 4.63 -9.86 -16.47
N SER A 223 5.01 -9.04 -15.50
CA SER A 223 5.87 -7.89 -15.71
C SER A 223 7.19 -8.08 -14.98
N ILE A 224 8.28 -7.69 -15.61
CA ILE A 224 9.58 -7.58 -14.95
C ILE A 224 9.65 -6.28 -14.19
N VAL A 225 10.04 -6.37 -12.91
CA VAL A 225 10.27 -5.22 -12.04
C VAL A 225 11.76 -5.12 -11.72
N VAL A 226 12.30 -3.93 -11.92
CA VAL A 226 13.73 -3.63 -11.81
C VAL A 226 13.94 -2.28 -11.11
N TYR A 227 15.20 -1.97 -10.80
CA TYR A 227 15.58 -0.62 -10.37
C TYR A 227 15.06 0.45 -11.37
N PRO A 228 14.53 1.61 -10.93
CA PRO A 228 14.54 2.11 -9.54
C PRO A 228 13.34 1.70 -8.67
N VAL A 229 12.44 0.87 -9.15
CA VAL A 229 11.20 0.47 -8.44
C VAL A 229 11.53 -0.43 -7.25
N ILE A 230 12.56 -1.26 -7.40
CA ILE A 230 13.12 -2.12 -6.37
C ILE A 230 14.62 -1.84 -6.21
N PRO A 231 15.28 -2.34 -5.14
CA PRO A 231 16.71 -2.14 -4.92
C PRO A 231 17.55 -2.62 -6.11
N LYS A 232 18.67 -1.88 -6.36
CA LYS A 232 19.59 -2.22 -7.44
C LYS A 232 20.17 -3.64 -7.25
N GLY A 233 20.15 -4.42 -8.30
CA GLY A 233 20.62 -5.81 -8.31
C GLY A 233 19.54 -6.84 -7.98
N GLN A 234 18.33 -6.42 -7.68
CA GLN A 234 17.17 -7.30 -7.58
C GLN A 234 16.39 -7.31 -8.89
N LEU A 235 15.75 -8.44 -9.16
CA LEU A 235 14.90 -8.67 -10.32
C LEU A 235 13.67 -9.44 -9.84
N LEU A 236 12.47 -8.92 -10.12
CA LEU A 236 11.20 -9.57 -9.79
C LEU A 236 10.38 -9.82 -11.06
N LEU A 237 9.63 -10.90 -10.99
CA LEU A 237 8.54 -11.22 -11.91
C LEU A 237 7.22 -11.15 -11.15
#